data_cf164a894c29197d1a92ac7fc6b10730
#
_entry.id   cf164a894c29197d1a92ac7fc6b10730
#
_cell.length_a   1.000
_cell.length_b   1.000
_cell.length_c   1.000
_cell.angle_alpha   90.00
_cell.angle_beta   90.00
_cell.angle_gamma   90.00
#
_symmetry.space_group_name_H-M   'P 1'
#
loop_
_entity.id
_entity.type
_entity.pdbx_description
1 polymer ?
#
loop_
_entity_poly.entity_id
_entity_poly.type
_entity_poly.pdbx_seq_one_letter_code
_entity_poly.pdbx_strand_id
1 'polypeptide(L)'
;LEELKAKAVAMLDMAYVPYSHFPVGAALECSDGTVFTGCNIENASFGPTICAERTAVAKAVSEGHRDFVRIVIAGRSRELCVPCGVCRQVLREFAPNIEIICLNGAGEERTFTLEELLPHSFGPEYLQ
;
A
#
# COMPACT_ATOMS: atom_id res chain seq x y z
N LEU A 1 -3.62 10.17 -12.27
CA LEU A 1 -4.12 9.77 -10.95
C LEU A 1 -5.32 8.83 -11.04
N GLU A 2 -6.24 9.08 -11.98
CA GLU A 2 -7.38 8.18 -12.19
C GLU A 2 -6.92 6.81 -12.68
N GLU A 3 -5.89 6.78 -13.50
CA GLU A 3 -5.30 5.53 -13.98
C GLU A 3 -4.66 4.75 -12.82
N LEU A 4 -4.00 5.45 -11.90
CA LEU A 4 -3.39 4.85 -10.72
C LEU A 4 -4.46 4.23 -9.82
N LYS A 5 -5.56 4.94 -9.60
CA LYS A 5 -6.69 4.43 -8.82
C LYS A 5 -7.30 3.19 -9.47
N ALA A 6 -7.47 3.21 -10.79
CA ALA A 6 -8.01 2.07 -11.52
C ALA A 6 -7.13 0.83 -11.38
N LYS A 7 -5.81 1.01 -11.37
CA LYS A 7 -4.87 -0.10 -11.20
C LYS A 7 -4.98 -0.72 -9.80
N ALA A 8 -5.14 0.11 -8.77
CA ALA A 8 -5.32 -0.39 -7.41
C ALA A 8 -6.63 -1.19 -7.30
N VAL A 9 -7.72 -0.67 -7.86
CA VAL A 9 -9.02 -1.36 -7.83
C VAL A 9 -8.96 -2.68 -8.59
N ALA A 10 -8.27 -2.73 -9.72
CA ALA A 10 -8.14 -3.97 -10.51
C ALA A 10 -7.45 -5.08 -9.71
N MET A 11 -6.56 -4.73 -8.79
CA MET A 11 -5.85 -5.71 -7.99
C MET A 11 -6.71 -6.40 -6.94
N LEU A 12 -7.90 -5.86 -6.64
CA LEU A 12 -8.84 -6.53 -5.75
C LEU A 12 -9.20 -7.93 -6.24
N ASP A 13 -9.29 -8.13 -7.55
CA ASP A 13 -9.63 -9.42 -8.13
C ASP A 13 -8.46 -10.41 -8.10
N MET A 14 -7.25 -9.93 -7.85
CA MET A 14 -6.04 -10.77 -7.77
C MET A 14 -5.74 -11.23 -6.35
N ALA A 15 -6.36 -10.61 -5.35
CA ALA A 15 -6.09 -10.90 -3.94
C ALA A 15 -6.38 -12.36 -3.59
N TYR A 16 -5.50 -12.96 -2.79
CA TYR A 16 -5.68 -14.32 -2.30
C TYR A 16 -6.06 -14.24 -0.82
N VAL A 17 -7.37 -14.29 -0.54
CA VAL A 17 -7.91 -14.02 0.79
C VAL A 17 -8.91 -15.09 1.25
N PRO A 18 -8.50 -16.40 1.25
CA PRO A 18 -9.42 -17.49 1.59
C PRO A 18 -9.85 -17.48 3.06
N TYR A 19 -9.14 -16.78 3.93
CA TYR A 19 -9.43 -16.77 5.37
C TYR A 19 -10.25 -15.56 5.77
N SER A 20 -9.81 -14.35 5.41
CA SER A 20 -10.49 -13.12 5.82
C SER A 20 -11.63 -12.71 4.89
N HIS A 21 -11.56 -13.10 3.62
CA HIS A 21 -12.45 -12.63 2.57
C HIS A 21 -12.43 -11.09 2.44
N PHE A 22 -11.28 -10.48 2.78
CA PHE A 22 -11.12 -9.04 2.77
C PHE A 22 -10.01 -8.65 1.77
N PRO A 23 -10.35 -8.50 0.47
CA PRO A 23 -9.35 -8.17 -0.54
C PRO A 23 -8.91 -6.72 -0.43
N VAL A 24 -7.62 -6.49 -0.67
CA VAL A 24 -7.02 -5.17 -0.74
C VAL A 24 -6.15 -5.10 -1.98
N GLY A 25 -6.24 -3.99 -2.69
CA GLY A 25 -5.40 -3.72 -3.85
C GLY A 25 -4.58 -2.46 -3.62
N ALA A 26 -3.41 -2.40 -4.22
CA ALA A 26 -2.54 -1.24 -4.11
C ALA A 26 -1.88 -0.93 -5.46
N ALA A 27 -1.62 0.35 -5.69
CA ALA A 27 -0.84 0.82 -6.82
C ALA A 27 0.14 1.88 -6.31
N LEU A 28 1.42 1.60 -6.48
CA LEU A 28 2.52 2.43 -5.99
C LEU A 28 3.17 3.14 -7.16
N GLU A 29 3.25 4.46 -7.09
CA GLU A 29 3.88 5.27 -8.13
C GLU A 29 5.26 5.74 -7.68
N CYS A 30 6.25 5.48 -8.53
CA CYS A 30 7.62 5.91 -8.31
C CYS A 30 7.85 7.31 -8.91
N SER A 31 8.95 7.96 -8.51
CA SER A 31 9.27 9.30 -8.96
C SER A 31 9.48 9.40 -10.47
N ASP A 32 9.89 8.31 -11.12
CA ASP A 32 10.09 8.27 -12.57
C ASP A 32 8.80 7.91 -13.33
N GLY A 33 7.68 7.78 -12.66
CA GLY A 33 6.40 7.45 -13.26
C GLY A 33 6.09 5.96 -13.34
N THR A 34 7.03 5.09 -13.01
CA THR A 34 6.79 3.64 -13.01
C THR A 34 5.79 3.29 -11.91
N VAL A 35 4.86 2.38 -12.23
CA VAL A 35 3.82 1.95 -11.29
C VAL A 35 3.96 0.46 -11.00
N PHE A 36 3.92 0.11 -9.71
CA PHE A 36 3.92 -1.28 -9.25
C PHE A 36 2.62 -1.55 -8.50
N THR A 37 1.96 -2.65 -8.84
CA THR A 37 0.69 -3.02 -8.20
C THR A 37 0.92 -4.13 -7.19
N GLY A 38 -0.02 -4.27 -6.27
CA GLY A 38 0.02 -5.33 -5.27
C GLY A 38 -1.37 -5.70 -4.80
N CYS A 39 -1.47 -6.89 -4.23
CA CYS A 39 -2.69 -7.37 -3.58
C CYS A 39 -2.28 -8.11 -2.32
N ASN A 40 -3.22 -8.29 -1.40
CA ASN A 40 -2.91 -9.06 -0.21
C ASN A 40 -2.96 -10.56 -0.51
N ILE A 41 -2.04 -11.29 0.12
CA ILE A 41 -1.85 -12.73 -0.10
C ILE A 41 -1.76 -13.38 1.28
N GLU A 42 -2.79 -14.14 1.62
CA GLU A 42 -2.89 -14.78 2.93
C GLU A 42 -2.24 -16.14 2.94
N ASN A 43 -1.88 -16.58 4.14
CA ASN A 43 -1.25 -17.88 4.33
C ASN A 43 -1.85 -18.57 5.56
N ALA A 44 -1.99 -19.89 5.50
CA ALA A 44 -2.55 -20.67 6.58
C ALA A 44 -1.77 -20.54 7.89
N SER A 45 -0.47 -20.24 7.82
CA SER A 45 0.33 -20.04 9.03
C SER A 45 0.31 -18.60 9.53
N PHE A 46 -0.42 -17.71 8.86
CA PHE A 46 -0.62 -16.28 9.15
C PHE A 46 0.64 -15.42 9.07
N GLY A 47 1.73 -15.84 9.69
CA GLY A 47 2.97 -15.06 9.67
C GLY A 47 3.46 -14.63 8.29
N PRO A 48 3.44 -15.50 7.27
CA PRO A 48 3.84 -15.12 5.91
C PRO A 48 2.83 -14.26 5.15
N THR A 49 1.64 -14.04 5.70
CA THR A 49 0.63 -13.19 5.06
C THR A 49 1.24 -11.82 4.76
N ILE A 50 1.02 -11.33 3.54
CA ILE A 50 1.55 -10.05 3.11
C ILE A 50 0.40 -9.12 2.67
N CYS A 51 0.47 -7.86 3.08
CA CYS A 51 -0.50 -6.85 2.70
C CYS A 51 -0.24 -6.36 1.27
N ALA A 52 -1.26 -5.82 0.62
CA ALA A 52 -1.17 -5.32 -0.75
C ALA A 52 -0.05 -4.28 -0.90
N GLU A 53 0.08 -3.38 0.05
CA GLU A 53 1.08 -2.32 0.03
C GLU A 53 2.49 -2.89 0.02
N ARG A 54 2.74 -3.90 0.87
CA ARG A 54 4.07 -4.52 0.94
C ARG A 54 4.38 -5.34 -0.30
N THR A 55 3.36 -5.95 -0.92
CA THR A 55 3.54 -6.64 -2.20
C THR A 55 4.02 -5.66 -3.26
N ALA A 56 3.39 -4.49 -3.36
CA ALA A 56 3.78 -3.46 -4.32
C ALA A 56 5.19 -2.94 -4.04
N VAL A 57 5.52 -2.67 -2.77
CA VAL A 57 6.85 -2.20 -2.38
C VAL A 57 7.92 -3.26 -2.70
N ALA A 58 7.64 -4.53 -2.39
CA ALA A 58 8.59 -5.60 -2.64
C ALA A 58 8.89 -5.74 -4.14
N LYS A 59 7.85 -5.63 -4.98
CA LYS A 59 8.03 -5.66 -6.43
C LYS A 59 8.89 -4.48 -6.90
N ALA A 60 8.61 -3.28 -6.40
CA ALA A 60 9.35 -2.08 -6.78
C ALA A 60 10.82 -2.18 -6.38
N VAL A 61 11.09 -2.53 -5.14
CA VAL A 61 12.46 -2.62 -4.62
C VAL A 61 13.24 -3.70 -5.36
N SER A 62 12.61 -4.85 -5.63
CA SER A 62 13.27 -5.95 -6.34
C SER A 62 13.62 -5.59 -7.78
N GLU A 63 12.99 -4.56 -8.34
CA GLU A 63 13.29 -4.08 -9.68
C GLU A 63 14.11 -2.78 -9.67
N GLY A 64 14.66 -2.42 -8.52
CA GLY A 64 15.59 -1.30 -8.41
C GLY A 64 14.97 0.05 -8.13
N HIS A 65 13.68 0.11 -7.80
CA HIS A 65 12.98 1.36 -7.51
C HIS A 65 12.82 1.56 -6.00
N ARG A 66 13.25 2.72 -5.50
CA ARG A 66 13.18 3.07 -4.08
C ARG A 66 12.63 4.46 -3.82
N ASP A 67 12.32 5.23 -4.86
CA ASP A 67 11.79 6.59 -4.73
C ASP A 67 10.31 6.59 -5.05
N PHE A 68 9.48 6.55 -4.01
CA PHE A 68 8.03 6.47 -4.14
C PHE A 68 7.39 7.82 -3.85
N VAL A 69 6.43 8.23 -4.67
CA VAL A 69 5.76 9.53 -4.51
C VAL A 69 4.33 9.40 -4.00
N ARG A 70 3.62 8.33 -4.38
CA ARG A 70 2.27 8.09 -3.87
C ARG A 70 1.88 6.63 -3.96
N ILE A 71 0.91 6.26 -3.13
CA ILE A 71 0.33 4.92 -3.16
C ILE A 71 -1.19 5.05 -3.05
N VAL A 72 -1.92 4.31 -3.88
CA VAL A 72 -3.37 4.18 -3.78
C VAL A 72 -3.67 2.82 -3.18
N ILE A 73 -4.55 2.78 -2.19
CA ILE A 73 -4.96 1.57 -1.50
C ILE A 73 -6.47 1.45 -1.65
N ALA A 74 -6.93 0.31 -2.18
CA ALA A 74 -8.34 0.09 -2.46
C ALA A 74 -8.87 -1.11 -1.67
N GLY A 75 -10.09 -0.98 -1.18
CA GLY A 75 -10.83 -2.06 -0.53
C GLY A 75 -12.27 -2.07 -1.02
N ARG A 76 -13.02 -3.13 -0.71
CA ARG A 76 -14.43 -3.26 -1.10
C ARG A 76 -15.39 -2.90 0.02
N SER A 77 -14.91 -2.78 1.26
CA SER A 77 -15.77 -2.47 2.41
C SER A 77 -16.20 -1.00 2.38
N ARG A 78 -17.14 -0.64 3.26
CA ARG A 78 -17.61 0.74 3.40
C ARG A 78 -16.57 1.61 4.09
N GLU A 79 -15.73 1.00 4.92
CA GLU A 79 -14.65 1.72 5.59
C GLU A 79 -13.51 2.01 4.63
N LEU A 80 -12.86 3.14 4.80
CA LEU A 80 -11.65 3.45 4.04
C LEU A 80 -10.56 2.45 4.43
N CYS A 81 -9.86 1.93 3.43
CA CYS A 81 -8.79 0.97 3.64
C CYS A 81 -7.48 1.71 3.88
N VAL A 82 -7.14 1.92 5.16
CA VAL A 82 -5.87 2.56 5.52
C VAL A 82 -4.80 1.49 5.74
N PRO A 83 -3.52 1.81 5.52
CA PRO A 83 -2.46 0.81 5.69
C PRO A 83 -2.30 0.42 7.16
N CYS A 84 -2.04 -0.86 7.42
CA CYS A 84 -1.76 -1.34 8.77
C CYS A 84 -0.44 -0.77 9.28
N GLY A 85 -0.17 -0.96 10.59
CA GLY A 85 1.05 -0.41 11.20
C GLY A 85 2.33 -0.91 10.56
N VAL A 86 2.39 -2.20 10.20
CA VAL A 86 3.57 -2.79 9.55
C VAL A 86 3.80 -2.14 8.18
N CYS A 87 2.74 -1.93 7.40
CA CYS A 87 2.85 -1.29 6.09
C CYS A 87 3.29 0.17 6.21
N ARG A 88 2.80 0.87 7.23
CA ARG A 88 3.21 2.26 7.47
C ARG A 88 4.71 2.33 7.74
N GLN A 89 5.23 1.40 8.54
CA GLN A 89 6.67 1.34 8.83
C GLN A 89 7.48 0.99 7.60
N VAL A 90 7.00 0.06 6.78
CA VAL A 90 7.67 -0.31 5.52
C VAL A 90 7.75 0.90 4.58
N LEU A 91 6.65 1.65 4.44
CA LEU A 91 6.64 2.87 3.62
C LEU A 91 7.60 3.92 4.19
N ARG A 92 7.67 4.03 5.51
CA ARG A 92 8.56 4.99 6.20
C ARG A 92 10.02 4.78 5.85
N GLU A 93 10.44 3.55 5.59
CA GLU A 93 11.83 3.23 5.24
C GLU A 93 12.27 3.97 3.98
N PHE A 94 11.39 4.04 2.99
CA PHE A 94 11.73 4.54 1.66
C PHE A 94 11.16 5.92 1.35
N ALA A 95 9.99 6.26 1.93
CA ALA A 95 9.22 7.41 1.46
C ALA A 95 8.49 8.11 2.61
N PRO A 96 9.22 8.82 3.50
CA PRO A 96 8.58 9.51 4.63
C PRO A 96 7.56 10.57 4.20
N ASN A 97 7.64 11.05 2.96
CA ASN A 97 6.74 12.09 2.44
C ASN A 97 5.72 11.57 1.44
N ILE A 98 5.50 10.27 1.41
CA ILE A 98 4.59 9.66 0.44
C ILE A 98 3.14 10.12 0.67
N GLU A 99 2.42 10.35 -0.44
CA GLU A 99 0.99 10.63 -0.43
C GLU A 99 0.24 9.30 -0.43
N ILE A 100 -0.67 9.12 0.52
CA ILE A 100 -1.43 7.87 0.68
C ILE A 100 -2.89 8.15 0.38
N ILE A 101 -3.41 7.55 -0.70
CA ILE A 101 -4.79 7.74 -1.15
C ILE A 101 -5.56 6.46 -0.87
N CYS A 102 -6.54 6.55 0.03
CA CYS A 102 -7.34 5.39 0.45
C CYS A 102 -8.72 5.45 -0.19
N LEU A 103 -9.14 4.36 -0.81
CA LEU A 103 -10.43 4.22 -1.46
C LEU A 103 -11.26 3.17 -0.72
N ASN A 104 -12.59 3.37 -0.69
CA ASN A 104 -13.49 2.33 -0.17
C ASN A 104 -14.41 1.80 -1.27
N GLY A 105 -15.24 0.82 -0.93
CA GLY A 105 -16.18 0.22 -1.87
C GLY A 105 -17.37 1.10 -2.23
N ALA A 106 -17.57 2.21 -1.52
CA ALA A 106 -18.68 3.15 -1.74
C ALA A 106 -18.29 4.31 -2.66
N GLY A 107 -17.08 4.31 -3.21
CA GLY A 107 -16.61 5.37 -4.11
C GLY A 107 -16.06 6.59 -3.39
N GLU A 108 -15.85 6.49 -2.09
CA GLU A 108 -15.25 7.58 -1.31
C GLU A 108 -13.73 7.43 -1.29
N GLU A 109 -13.04 8.56 -1.13
CA GLU A 109 -11.58 8.54 -1.01
C GLU A 109 -11.11 9.57 0.00
N ARG A 110 -9.94 9.32 0.57
CA ARG A 110 -9.29 10.26 1.47
C ARG A 110 -7.78 10.15 1.31
N THR A 111 -7.12 11.30 1.30
CA THR A 111 -5.66 11.38 1.17
C THR A 111 -5.03 11.70 2.52
N PHE A 112 -3.99 10.98 2.85
CA PHE A 112 -3.21 11.17 4.08
C PHE A 112 -1.75 11.39 3.73
N THR A 113 -1.04 12.08 4.62
CA THR A 113 0.42 12.03 4.64
C THR A 113 0.83 10.87 5.55
N LEU A 114 2.05 10.35 5.35
CA LEU A 114 2.53 9.30 6.23
C LEU A 114 2.73 9.80 7.66
N GLU A 115 3.11 11.07 7.82
CA GLU A 115 3.27 11.67 9.15
C GLU A 115 1.95 11.66 9.94
N GLU A 116 0.82 11.88 9.26
CA GLU A 116 -0.49 11.79 9.91
C GLU A 116 -0.77 10.38 10.42
N LEU A 117 -0.36 9.35 9.67
CA LEU A 117 -0.65 7.96 9.99
C LEU A 117 0.42 7.31 10.89
N LEU A 118 1.60 7.87 10.95
CA LEU A 118 2.72 7.33 11.74
C LEU A 118 3.53 8.49 12.32
N PRO A 119 2.96 9.26 13.25
CA PRO A 119 3.65 10.40 13.83
C PRO A 119 4.83 9.95 14.71
N HIS A 120 5.88 10.77 14.78
CA HIS A 120 7.07 10.51 15.59
C HIS A 120 7.70 9.16 15.27
N SER A 121 7.76 8.81 13.99
CA SER A 121 8.15 7.46 13.56
C SER A 121 9.66 7.24 13.60
N PHE A 122 10.04 5.99 13.87
CA PHE A 122 11.42 5.53 13.75
C PHE A 122 11.76 5.32 12.26
N GLY A 123 12.94 5.71 11.87
CA GLY A 123 13.39 5.55 10.47
C GLY A 123 14.89 5.29 10.38
N PRO A 124 15.39 5.07 9.15
CA PRO A 124 16.81 4.70 8.94
C PRO A 124 17.80 5.77 9.42
N GLU A 125 17.39 7.02 9.50
CA GLU A 125 18.25 8.10 9.99
C GLU A 125 18.69 7.90 11.45
N TYR A 126 17.91 7.14 12.23
CA TYR A 126 18.27 6.83 13.62
C TYR A 126 19.40 5.83 13.74
N LEU A 127 19.70 5.11 12.66
CA LEU A 127 20.72 4.06 12.64
C LEU A 127 22.01 4.46 11.90
N GLN A 128 22.08 5.71 11.48
CA GLN A 128 23.22 6.23 10.72
C GLN A 128 24.20 7.01 11.60
#